data_3e3815ce59bacd298b02fb7db1689c1c
#
_entry.id   3e3815ce59bacd298b02fb7db1689c1c
#
_cell.length_a   1.000
_cell.length_b   1.000
_cell.length_c   1.000
_cell.angle_alpha   90.00
_cell.angle_beta   90.00
_cell.angle_gamma   90.00
#
_symmetry.space_group_name_H-M   'P 1'
#
loop_
_entity.id
_entity.type
_entity.pdbx_description
1 polymer ?
#
loop_
_entity_poly.entity_id
_entity_poly.type
_entity_poly.pdbx_seq_one_letter_code
_entity_poly.pdbx_strand_id
1 'polypeptide(L)'
;MATTMRAVTFVRNDTVELQEKPVPQIGSDEVLLKVSGAGLCHSDISIIGTGDDSPLIGFTLGHEVSGTIAEIGENVTGWSLGDPVLVSLMRSCGKCRECLAGRDNQCEVITGRSPTGPISPGIGVDGGMADYIAVSSHHIDPLGDLDPVDAAPLADAALTPLHAINSVRDRLTGDATAVILGLGGLGHVGLKILMAITGSRIIALDTDDEKLSFAAEHGATAIRSDAEAADKILELTDGIGADVVLDFVGVQPTVDIAIGVVRGGGAIRFVGLGGGSFDYEASNGADLPWCVNIERAYGGTRSEAREAIALAQQDKIALEVTRYSLDDALTAFDDLRQGRIQGRGVLVP
;
A
#
# COMPACT_ATOMS: atom_id res chain seq x y z
N MET A 1 -15.42 19.34 -23.01
CA MET A 1 -15.21 18.10 -22.23
C MET A 1 -16.55 17.43 -21.99
N ALA A 2 -16.58 16.11 -21.68
CA ALA A 2 -17.79 15.43 -21.23
C ALA A 2 -18.32 16.11 -19.96
N THR A 3 -19.64 16.13 -19.77
CA THR A 3 -20.26 16.69 -18.55
C THR A 3 -20.43 15.64 -17.47
N THR A 4 -20.40 14.35 -17.84
CA THR A 4 -20.51 13.19 -16.97
C THR A 4 -19.37 12.21 -17.21
N MET A 5 -19.10 11.36 -16.23
CA MET A 5 -18.07 10.33 -16.22
C MET A 5 -18.59 9.05 -15.58
N ARG A 6 -17.99 7.91 -15.90
CA ARG A 6 -18.23 6.66 -15.19
C ARG A 6 -17.42 6.64 -13.90
N ALA A 7 -17.97 6.07 -12.82
CA ALA A 7 -17.30 5.93 -11.55
C ALA A 7 -17.80 4.70 -10.78
N VAL A 8 -16.90 3.92 -10.22
CA VAL A 8 -17.21 2.80 -9.32
C VAL A 8 -17.48 3.36 -7.93
N THR A 9 -18.73 3.28 -7.50
CA THR A 9 -19.22 3.92 -6.29
C THR A 9 -19.62 2.89 -5.23
N PHE A 10 -19.21 3.11 -3.99
CA PHE A 10 -19.70 2.35 -2.84
C PHE A 10 -21.14 2.78 -2.54
N VAL A 11 -22.12 1.88 -2.69
CA VAL A 11 -23.55 2.23 -2.59
C VAL A 11 -24.24 1.68 -1.34
N ARG A 12 -23.75 0.56 -0.81
CA ARG A 12 -24.21 -0.07 0.43
C ARG A 12 -23.27 -1.20 0.82
N ASN A 13 -23.44 -1.75 2.02
CA ASN A 13 -22.59 -2.84 2.51
C ASN A 13 -22.30 -3.90 1.44
N ASP A 14 -21.03 -4.23 1.25
CA ASP A 14 -20.49 -5.20 0.29
C ASP A 14 -20.90 -4.98 -1.19
N THR A 15 -21.41 -3.78 -1.53
CA THR A 15 -21.93 -3.49 -2.87
C THR A 15 -21.30 -2.25 -3.46
N VAL A 16 -20.76 -2.42 -4.67
CA VAL A 16 -20.31 -1.32 -5.53
C VAL A 16 -21.13 -1.31 -6.82
N GLU A 17 -21.28 -0.13 -7.42
CA GLU A 17 -21.95 0.04 -8.72
C GLU A 17 -21.11 0.94 -9.60
N LEU A 18 -21.10 0.65 -10.90
CA LEU A 18 -20.63 1.58 -11.91
C LEU A 18 -21.74 2.59 -12.17
N GLN A 19 -21.52 3.83 -11.78
CA GLN A 19 -22.50 4.92 -11.88
C GLN A 19 -22.00 6.03 -12.79
N GLU A 20 -22.93 6.79 -13.36
CA GLU A 20 -22.65 8.04 -14.04
C GLU A 20 -22.65 9.19 -13.03
N LYS A 21 -21.54 9.91 -12.93
CA LYS A 21 -21.35 11.07 -12.04
C LYS A 21 -20.96 12.31 -12.86
N PRO A 22 -21.18 13.52 -12.35
CA PRO A 22 -20.60 14.72 -12.96
C PRO A 22 -19.06 14.65 -12.99
N VAL A 23 -18.43 15.13 -14.06
CA VAL A 23 -16.98 15.35 -14.06
C VAL A 23 -16.65 16.39 -12.99
N PRO A 24 -15.69 16.14 -12.08
CA PRO A 24 -15.38 17.08 -11.02
C PRO A 24 -14.83 18.40 -11.58
N GLN A 25 -15.24 19.51 -10.95
CA GLN A 25 -14.65 20.82 -11.23
C GLN A 25 -13.41 21.00 -10.37
N ILE A 26 -12.37 21.57 -10.96
CA ILE A 26 -11.11 21.83 -10.22
C ILE A 26 -11.09 23.22 -9.60
N GLY A 27 -10.47 23.32 -8.44
CA GLY A 27 -10.08 24.58 -7.82
C GLY A 27 -8.82 25.18 -8.44
N SER A 28 -8.46 26.38 -8.01
CA SER A 28 -7.29 27.11 -8.53
C SER A 28 -5.95 26.39 -8.34
N ASP A 29 -5.81 25.55 -7.31
CA ASP A 29 -4.58 24.83 -6.96
C ASP A 29 -4.63 23.33 -7.31
N GLU A 30 -5.66 22.93 -8.08
CA GLU A 30 -5.93 21.54 -8.44
C GLU A 30 -5.69 21.28 -9.94
N VAL A 31 -5.57 20.01 -10.26
CA VAL A 31 -5.57 19.49 -11.63
C VAL A 31 -6.70 18.49 -11.80
N LEU A 32 -7.28 18.43 -13.01
CA LEU A 32 -8.13 17.31 -13.42
C LEU A 32 -7.24 16.27 -14.10
N LEU A 33 -7.26 15.07 -13.60
CA LEU A 33 -6.60 13.95 -14.26
C LEU A 33 -7.62 13.13 -15.04
N LYS A 34 -7.28 12.80 -16.28
CA LYS A 34 -7.86 11.66 -16.97
C LYS A 34 -7.18 10.43 -16.42
N VAL A 35 -7.91 9.57 -15.73
CA VAL A 35 -7.36 8.37 -15.11
C VAL A 35 -6.86 7.41 -16.20
N SER A 36 -5.65 6.89 -16.02
CA SER A 36 -5.06 5.85 -16.86
C SER A 36 -5.20 4.48 -16.20
N GLY A 37 -5.05 4.43 -14.88
CA GLY A 37 -5.19 3.22 -14.09
C GLY A 37 -5.59 3.51 -12.65
N ALA A 38 -6.42 2.64 -12.09
CA ALA A 38 -6.79 2.62 -10.68
C ALA A 38 -6.63 1.19 -10.12
N GLY A 39 -5.65 1.00 -9.24
CA GLY A 39 -5.36 -0.31 -8.64
C GLY A 39 -6.45 -0.76 -7.67
N LEU A 40 -6.64 -2.08 -7.62
CA LEU A 40 -7.53 -2.76 -6.68
C LEU A 40 -6.74 -3.27 -5.48
N CYS A 41 -7.21 -2.98 -4.28
CA CYS A 41 -6.60 -3.38 -3.03
C CYS A 41 -7.60 -4.08 -2.10
N HIS A 42 -7.12 -4.93 -1.21
CA HIS A 42 -7.96 -5.51 -0.15
C HIS A 42 -8.54 -4.42 0.79
N SER A 43 -7.91 -3.24 0.86
CA SER A 43 -8.49 -2.09 1.55
C SER A 43 -9.83 -1.66 0.97
N ASP A 44 -10.02 -1.76 -0.36
CA ASP A 44 -11.31 -1.46 -1.01
C ASP A 44 -12.39 -2.45 -0.54
N ILE A 45 -12.03 -3.75 -0.42
CA ILE A 45 -12.95 -4.76 0.15
C ILE A 45 -13.30 -4.44 1.60
N SER A 46 -12.32 -4.01 2.40
CA SER A 46 -12.55 -3.64 3.80
C SER A 46 -13.46 -2.41 3.91
N ILE A 47 -13.30 -1.43 3.02
CA ILE A 47 -14.13 -0.21 2.96
C ILE A 47 -15.59 -0.56 2.65
N ILE A 48 -15.85 -1.36 1.63
CA ILE A 48 -17.22 -1.71 1.25
C ILE A 48 -17.90 -2.62 2.29
N GLY A 49 -17.13 -3.35 3.10
CA GLY A 49 -17.62 -4.17 4.23
C GLY A 49 -17.90 -3.38 5.51
N THR A 50 -17.86 -2.04 5.51
CA THR A 50 -18.05 -1.23 6.73
C THR A 50 -19.51 -1.08 7.18
N GLY A 51 -20.47 -1.62 6.44
CA GLY A 51 -21.90 -1.63 6.78
C GLY A 51 -22.69 -0.52 6.08
N ASP A 52 -24.03 -0.62 6.22
CA ASP A 52 -24.97 0.31 5.57
C ASP A 52 -25.01 1.70 6.21
N ASP A 53 -24.47 1.88 7.40
CA ASP A 53 -24.33 3.16 8.09
C ASP A 53 -22.96 3.84 7.82
N SER A 54 -22.18 3.32 6.88
CA SER A 54 -20.85 3.83 6.57
C SER A 54 -20.90 5.26 6.02
N PRO A 55 -20.10 6.19 6.57
CA PRO A 55 -19.99 7.54 6.02
C PRO A 55 -19.29 7.57 4.65
N LEU A 56 -18.76 6.45 4.18
CA LEU A 56 -18.09 6.33 2.89
C LEU A 56 -19.05 5.94 1.76
N ILE A 57 -20.33 5.68 2.05
CA ILE A 57 -21.35 5.45 1.02
C ILE A 57 -21.49 6.69 0.14
N GLY A 58 -21.52 6.48 -1.18
CA GLY A 58 -21.59 7.53 -2.20
C GLY A 58 -20.23 7.99 -2.72
N PHE A 59 -19.11 7.65 -2.04
CA PHE A 59 -17.79 7.94 -2.59
C PHE A 59 -17.40 7.01 -3.73
N THR A 60 -16.66 7.57 -4.70
CA THR A 60 -15.92 6.79 -5.70
C THR A 60 -14.75 6.10 -5.04
N LEU A 61 -14.54 4.82 -5.31
CA LEU A 61 -13.43 4.03 -4.77
C LEU A 61 -12.12 4.25 -5.53
N GLY A 62 -11.04 3.63 -5.04
CA GLY A 62 -9.73 3.57 -5.67
C GLY A 62 -8.74 4.58 -5.12
N HIS A 63 -7.71 4.07 -4.45
CA HIS A 63 -6.66 4.86 -3.83
C HIS A 63 -5.28 4.70 -4.49
N GLU A 64 -5.13 3.76 -5.42
CA GLU A 64 -3.95 3.57 -6.25
C GLU A 64 -4.19 4.19 -7.62
N VAL A 65 -3.83 5.44 -7.83
CA VAL A 65 -4.29 6.21 -8.99
C VAL A 65 -3.12 6.78 -9.78
N SER A 66 -3.18 6.58 -11.08
CA SER A 66 -2.33 7.25 -12.06
C SER A 66 -3.17 7.81 -13.20
N GLY A 67 -2.64 8.78 -13.88
CA GLY A 67 -3.34 9.37 -15.01
C GLY A 67 -2.52 10.42 -15.75
N THR A 68 -3.17 11.10 -16.67
CA THR A 68 -2.58 12.24 -17.41
C THR A 68 -3.35 13.51 -17.09
N ILE A 69 -2.64 14.64 -17.01
CA ILE A 69 -3.24 15.94 -16.70
C ILE A 69 -4.12 16.39 -17.86
N ALA A 70 -5.42 16.55 -17.62
CA ALA A 70 -6.43 16.98 -18.60
C ALA A 70 -6.81 18.47 -18.46
N GLU A 71 -6.74 19.03 -17.22
CA GLU A 71 -7.02 20.44 -16.94
C GLU A 71 -6.12 20.91 -15.78
N ILE A 72 -5.75 22.20 -15.80
CA ILE A 72 -4.82 22.79 -14.83
C ILE A 72 -5.46 24.06 -14.24
N GLY A 73 -5.53 24.12 -12.90
CA GLY A 73 -5.99 25.31 -12.17
C GLY A 73 -5.06 26.50 -12.31
N GLU A 74 -5.59 27.70 -12.16
CA GLU A 74 -4.91 28.96 -12.48
C GLU A 74 -3.63 29.24 -11.67
N ASN A 75 -3.51 28.69 -10.45
CA ASN A 75 -2.35 28.85 -9.58
C ASN A 75 -1.32 27.73 -9.75
N VAL A 76 -1.63 26.68 -10.49
CA VAL A 76 -0.76 25.53 -10.65
C VAL A 76 0.38 25.85 -11.59
N THR A 77 1.59 25.57 -11.17
CA THR A 77 2.82 25.79 -11.96
C THR A 77 3.66 24.51 -12.02
N GLY A 78 4.51 24.40 -13.05
CA GLY A 78 5.44 23.28 -13.20
C GLY A 78 4.83 22.01 -13.81
N TRP A 79 3.59 22.06 -14.25
CA TRP A 79 2.87 20.97 -14.89
C TRP A 79 2.34 21.39 -16.27
N SER A 80 2.20 20.42 -17.16
CA SER A 80 1.65 20.60 -18.51
C SER A 80 0.50 19.63 -18.78
N LEU A 81 -0.40 20.00 -19.68
CA LEU A 81 -1.41 19.07 -20.16
C LEU A 81 -0.77 17.84 -20.78
N GLY A 82 -1.26 16.66 -20.43
CA GLY A 82 -0.75 15.38 -20.90
C GLY A 82 0.39 14.79 -20.05
N ASP A 83 0.92 15.50 -19.07
CA ASP A 83 1.94 14.95 -18.18
C ASP A 83 1.42 13.71 -17.45
N PRO A 84 2.14 12.57 -17.50
CA PRO A 84 1.78 11.37 -16.76
C PRO A 84 2.17 11.51 -15.30
N VAL A 85 1.24 11.24 -14.40
CA VAL A 85 1.42 11.42 -12.96
C VAL A 85 0.87 10.28 -12.14
N LEU A 86 1.50 10.06 -10.97
CA LEU A 86 0.99 9.23 -9.87
C LEU A 86 0.33 10.14 -8.84
N VAL A 87 -0.83 9.74 -8.33
CA VAL A 87 -1.51 10.43 -7.24
C VAL A 87 -0.97 9.91 -5.90
N SER A 88 -0.60 10.83 -5.02
CA SER A 88 -0.16 10.45 -3.67
C SER A 88 -1.28 9.77 -2.90
N LEU A 89 -0.99 8.61 -2.29
CA LEU A 89 -1.92 7.90 -1.42
C LEU A 89 -2.37 8.78 -0.25
N MET A 90 -1.40 9.45 0.38
CA MET A 90 -1.64 10.22 1.60
C MET A 90 -1.94 11.67 1.30
N ARG A 91 -3.09 12.16 1.81
CA ARG A 91 -3.36 13.60 1.80
C ARG A 91 -2.63 14.30 2.93
N SER A 92 -2.06 15.45 2.63
CA SER A 92 -1.29 16.24 3.59
C SER A 92 -1.55 17.73 3.38
N CYS A 93 -1.34 18.56 4.43
CA CYS A 93 -1.55 20.00 4.32
C CYS A 93 -0.31 20.76 3.82
N GLY A 94 0.84 20.12 3.71
CA GLY A 94 2.12 20.68 3.26
C GLY A 94 2.77 21.70 4.19
N LYS A 95 2.15 22.10 5.31
CA LYS A 95 2.59 23.24 6.14
C LYS A 95 2.63 23.01 7.65
N CYS A 96 2.11 21.90 8.16
CA CYS A 96 2.25 21.56 9.58
C CYS A 96 3.66 21.08 9.90
N ARG A 97 3.99 20.92 11.17
CA ARG A 97 5.31 20.50 11.64
C ARG A 97 5.75 19.19 10.99
N GLU A 98 4.86 18.20 10.92
CA GLU A 98 5.18 16.88 10.36
C GLU A 98 5.42 16.96 8.84
N CYS A 99 4.59 17.71 8.10
CA CYS A 99 4.80 17.94 6.68
C CYS A 99 6.12 18.65 6.40
N LEU A 100 6.45 19.70 7.15
CA LEU A 100 7.71 20.44 7.00
C LEU A 100 8.94 19.60 7.39
N ALA A 101 8.74 18.57 8.23
CA ALA A 101 9.78 17.61 8.60
C ALA A 101 9.90 16.43 7.62
N GLY A 102 9.14 16.43 6.51
CA GLY A 102 9.13 15.34 5.53
C GLY A 102 8.37 14.08 5.96
N ARG A 103 7.57 14.18 7.02
CA ARG A 103 6.66 13.12 7.50
C ARG A 103 5.20 13.46 7.18
N ASP A 104 4.94 13.74 5.93
CA ASP A 104 3.65 14.20 5.44
C ASP A 104 2.53 13.13 5.55
N ASN A 105 2.88 11.84 5.58
CA ASN A 105 1.98 10.73 5.92
C ASN A 105 1.45 10.82 7.38
N GLN A 106 2.11 11.58 8.24
CA GLN A 106 1.71 11.85 9.62
C GLN A 106 1.15 13.28 9.80
N CYS A 107 0.58 13.85 8.75
CA CYS A 107 0.07 15.22 8.74
C CYS A 107 -0.87 15.48 9.93
N GLU A 108 -0.52 16.44 10.80
CA GLU A 108 -1.28 16.76 12.01
C GLU A 108 -2.70 17.28 11.71
N VAL A 109 -2.88 17.91 10.54
CA VAL A 109 -4.17 18.52 10.14
C VAL A 109 -5.12 17.48 9.56
N ILE A 110 -4.60 16.53 8.78
CA ILE A 110 -5.42 15.53 8.06
C ILE A 110 -5.53 14.24 8.84
N THR A 111 -4.40 13.75 9.37
CA THR A 111 -4.33 12.46 10.08
C THR A 111 -4.69 12.61 11.55
N GLY A 112 -4.02 13.53 12.26
CA GLY A 112 -4.27 13.82 13.68
C GLY A 112 -4.33 12.57 14.56
N ARG A 113 -5.32 12.50 15.44
CA ARG A 113 -5.70 11.31 16.22
C ARG A 113 -6.94 10.61 15.66
N SER A 114 -7.10 10.62 14.35
CA SER A 114 -8.25 9.98 13.73
C SER A 114 -8.27 8.47 14.05
N PRO A 115 -9.35 7.96 14.64
CA PRO A 115 -9.50 6.53 14.88
C PRO A 115 -9.76 5.75 13.58
N THR A 116 -10.22 6.44 12.53
CA THR A 116 -10.58 5.86 11.23
C THR A 116 -9.40 5.84 10.24
N GLY A 117 -8.24 6.37 10.65
CA GLY A 117 -7.07 6.48 9.79
C GLY A 117 -7.02 7.78 8.99
N PRO A 118 -6.00 7.91 8.15
CA PRO A 118 -5.79 9.06 7.29
C PRO A 118 -6.79 9.09 6.12
N ILE A 119 -7.01 10.28 5.56
CA ILE A 119 -7.82 10.48 4.37
C ILE A 119 -6.95 10.25 3.13
N SER A 120 -7.46 9.40 2.22
CA SER A 120 -6.86 9.10 0.92
C SER A 120 -7.91 9.20 -0.19
N PRO A 121 -7.53 9.29 -1.46
CA PRO A 121 -8.47 9.03 -2.55
C PRO A 121 -9.22 7.70 -2.32
N GLY A 122 -10.52 7.65 -2.56
CA GLY A 122 -11.35 6.47 -2.28
C GLY A 122 -11.60 6.16 -0.80
N ILE A 123 -10.95 6.90 0.13
CA ILE A 123 -11.10 6.72 1.58
C ILE A 123 -11.36 8.10 2.21
N GLY A 124 -12.63 8.52 2.23
CA GLY A 124 -13.06 9.80 2.79
C GLY A 124 -13.09 10.97 1.81
N VAL A 125 -12.62 10.78 0.59
CA VAL A 125 -12.84 11.63 -0.59
C VAL A 125 -12.97 10.74 -1.82
N ASP A 126 -13.54 11.26 -2.91
CA ASP A 126 -13.64 10.51 -4.17
C ASP A 126 -12.27 10.01 -4.65
N GLY A 127 -12.24 8.76 -5.11
CA GLY A 127 -11.07 8.05 -5.61
C GLY A 127 -10.97 7.99 -7.13
N GLY A 128 -10.05 7.18 -7.62
CA GLY A 128 -9.69 7.12 -9.04
C GLY A 128 -10.29 5.95 -9.81
N MET A 129 -11.17 5.13 -9.26
CA MET A 129 -11.91 4.14 -10.04
C MET A 129 -13.01 4.83 -10.86
N ALA A 130 -12.60 5.75 -11.75
CA ALA A 130 -13.45 6.61 -12.57
C ALA A 130 -12.70 7.09 -13.81
N ASP A 131 -13.41 7.70 -14.77
CA ASP A 131 -12.77 8.31 -15.96
C ASP A 131 -11.89 9.52 -15.59
N TYR A 132 -12.27 10.29 -14.55
CA TYR A 132 -11.56 11.49 -14.11
C TYR A 132 -11.50 11.61 -12.59
N ILE A 133 -10.47 12.28 -12.08
CA ILE A 133 -10.33 12.67 -10.67
C ILE A 133 -9.75 14.08 -10.57
N ALA A 134 -10.29 14.90 -9.67
CA ALA A 134 -9.70 16.19 -9.30
C ALA A 134 -8.78 16.01 -8.09
N VAL A 135 -7.55 16.46 -8.19
CA VAL A 135 -6.55 16.36 -7.12
C VAL A 135 -5.75 17.66 -6.99
N SER A 136 -5.31 17.98 -5.78
CA SER A 136 -4.36 19.08 -5.58
C SER A 136 -3.06 18.79 -6.32
N SER A 137 -2.52 19.79 -7.01
CA SER A 137 -1.22 19.71 -7.69
C SER A 137 -0.06 19.36 -6.74
N HIS A 138 -0.30 19.50 -5.43
CA HIS A 138 0.65 19.13 -4.38
C HIS A 138 0.71 17.62 -4.12
N HIS A 139 -0.32 16.88 -4.56
CA HIS A 139 -0.46 15.44 -4.32
C HIS A 139 -0.25 14.60 -5.60
N ILE A 140 0.54 15.10 -6.53
CA ILE A 140 0.94 14.34 -7.72
C ILE A 140 2.44 14.32 -7.88
N ASP A 141 2.98 13.23 -8.39
CA ASP A 141 4.40 13.06 -8.71
C ASP A 141 4.56 12.57 -10.16
N PRO A 142 5.60 13.05 -10.89
CA PRO A 142 5.78 12.71 -12.31
C PRO A 142 6.19 11.24 -12.46
N LEU A 143 5.57 10.55 -13.41
CA LEU A 143 5.90 9.16 -13.74
C LEU A 143 7.05 9.03 -14.75
N GLY A 144 7.40 10.10 -15.46
CA GLY A 144 8.38 10.04 -16.55
C GLY A 144 7.92 9.08 -17.66
N ASP A 145 8.76 8.14 -18.05
CA ASP A 145 8.50 7.21 -19.14
C ASP A 145 7.77 5.91 -18.72
N LEU A 146 7.36 5.79 -17.44
CA LEU A 146 6.58 4.64 -16.99
C LEU A 146 5.20 4.63 -17.64
N ASP A 147 4.70 3.42 -18.02
CA ASP A 147 3.31 3.25 -18.43
C ASP A 147 2.40 3.63 -17.24
N PRO A 148 1.54 4.64 -17.36
CA PRO A 148 0.70 5.07 -16.24
C PRO A 148 -0.22 3.96 -15.72
N VAL A 149 -0.71 3.04 -16.58
CA VAL A 149 -1.57 1.94 -16.14
C VAL A 149 -0.83 1.03 -15.17
N ASP A 150 0.37 0.59 -15.55
CA ASP A 150 1.18 -0.32 -14.74
C ASP A 150 1.79 0.37 -13.52
N ALA A 151 1.90 1.70 -13.56
CA ALA A 151 2.41 2.51 -12.45
C ALA A 151 1.37 2.81 -11.36
N ALA A 152 0.07 2.65 -11.61
CA ALA A 152 -0.96 2.98 -10.62
C ALA A 152 -0.75 2.30 -9.26
N PRO A 153 -0.39 0.99 -9.17
CA PRO A 153 -0.14 0.33 -7.91
C PRO A 153 1.08 0.84 -7.14
N LEU A 154 1.97 1.63 -7.75
CA LEU A 154 3.10 2.25 -7.03
C LEU A 154 2.60 3.15 -5.90
N ALA A 155 1.39 3.73 -6.02
CA ALA A 155 0.80 4.63 -5.04
C ALA A 155 0.58 3.98 -3.67
N ASP A 156 0.34 2.66 -3.61
CA ASP A 156 0.16 1.91 -2.35
C ASP A 156 0.98 0.63 -2.34
N ALA A 157 0.81 -0.26 -3.33
CA ALA A 157 1.43 -1.59 -3.29
C ALA A 157 2.97 -1.54 -3.25
N ALA A 158 3.62 -0.48 -3.73
CA ALA A 158 5.05 -0.26 -3.55
C ALA A 158 5.34 0.73 -2.41
N LEU A 159 4.58 1.81 -2.28
CA LEU A 159 4.81 2.85 -1.28
C LEU A 159 4.71 2.32 0.14
N THR A 160 3.65 1.58 0.46
CA THR A 160 3.39 1.10 1.82
C THR A 160 4.46 0.09 2.30
N PRO A 161 4.85 -0.93 1.51
CA PRO A 161 6.01 -1.76 1.86
C PRO A 161 7.32 -0.99 1.96
N LEU A 162 7.58 -0.04 1.05
CA LEU A 162 8.79 0.78 1.07
C LEU A 162 8.88 1.61 2.36
N HIS A 163 7.77 2.22 2.77
CA HIS A 163 7.69 2.97 4.04
C HIS A 163 7.98 2.06 5.25
N ALA A 164 7.36 0.90 5.32
CA ALA A 164 7.61 -0.07 6.38
C ALA A 164 9.09 -0.47 6.45
N ILE A 165 9.72 -0.73 5.31
CA ILE A 165 11.15 -1.07 5.19
C ILE A 165 12.03 0.11 5.58
N ASN A 166 11.75 1.31 5.05
CA ASN A 166 12.55 2.52 5.33
C ASN A 166 12.52 2.91 6.82
N SER A 167 11.41 2.68 7.51
CA SER A 167 11.26 2.95 8.94
C SER A 167 12.17 2.10 9.83
N VAL A 168 12.78 1.05 9.28
CA VAL A 168 13.71 0.12 9.96
C VAL A 168 14.99 -0.13 9.17
N ARG A 169 15.25 0.70 8.16
CA ARG A 169 16.36 0.49 7.20
C ARG A 169 17.74 0.42 7.88
N ASP A 170 17.93 1.12 8.98
CA ASP A 170 19.14 1.08 9.81
C ASP A 170 19.43 -0.29 10.44
N ARG A 171 18.40 -1.17 10.53
CA ARG A 171 18.49 -2.54 11.07
C ARG A 171 18.71 -3.59 9.97
N LEU A 172 18.56 -3.23 8.70
CA LEU A 172 18.61 -4.12 7.54
C LEU A 172 20.02 -4.14 6.92
N THR A 173 21.00 -4.46 7.76
CA THR A 173 22.42 -4.61 7.37
C THR A 173 22.67 -5.96 6.67
N GLY A 174 23.86 -6.15 6.09
CA GLY A 174 24.19 -7.37 5.35
C GLY A 174 24.24 -8.67 6.19
N ASP A 175 24.32 -8.55 7.51
CA ASP A 175 24.28 -9.65 8.47
C ASP A 175 22.91 -9.81 9.17
N ALA A 176 21.96 -8.92 8.88
CA ALA A 176 20.62 -8.96 9.42
C ALA A 176 19.73 -10.00 8.74
N THR A 177 18.74 -10.49 9.49
CA THR A 177 17.66 -11.33 8.98
C THR A 177 16.34 -10.56 8.97
N ALA A 178 15.73 -10.41 7.80
CA ALA A 178 14.39 -9.89 7.61
C ALA A 178 13.41 -11.04 7.37
N VAL A 179 12.28 -11.05 8.08
CA VAL A 179 11.18 -11.99 7.87
C VAL A 179 10.01 -11.26 7.22
N ILE A 180 9.47 -11.83 6.15
CA ILE A 180 8.25 -11.37 5.49
C ILE A 180 7.13 -12.38 5.76
N LEU A 181 6.02 -11.91 6.31
CA LEU A 181 4.81 -12.70 6.52
C LEU A 181 3.76 -12.28 5.50
N GLY A 182 3.43 -13.20 4.57
CA GLY A 182 2.51 -12.98 3.45
C GLY A 182 3.15 -12.39 2.20
N LEU A 183 2.97 -13.06 1.08
CA LEU A 183 3.47 -12.70 -0.25
C LEU A 183 2.32 -12.30 -1.20
N GLY A 184 1.25 -11.74 -0.64
CA GLY A 184 0.13 -11.18 -1.40
C GLY A 184 0.48 -9.88 -2.10
N GLY A 185 -0.53 -9.05 -2.39
CA GLY A 185 -0.42 -7.81 -3.17
C GLY A 185 0.64 -6.81 -2.72
N LEU A 186 0.95 -6.72 -1.41
CA LEU A 186 2.00 -5.87 -0.86
C LEU A 186 3.30 -6.67 -0.62
N GLY A 187 3.19 -7.90 -0.09
CA GLY A 187 4.36 -8.65 0.37
C GLY A 187 5.31 -9.07 -0.75
N HIS A 188 4.80 -9.43 -1.95
CA HIS A 188 5.67 -9.74 -3.09
C HIS A 188 6.45 -8.51 -3.57
N VAL A 189 5.84 -7.32 -3.52
CA VAL A 189 6.54 -6.05 -3.82
C VAL A 189 7.54 -5.71 -2.72
N GLY A 190 7.15 -5.90 -1.44
CA GLY A 190 8.04 -5.74 -0.30
C GLY A 190 9.29 -6.62 -0.38
N LEU A 191 9.15 -7.86 -0.85
CA LEU A 191 10.28 -8.75 -1.12
C LEU A 191 11.22 -8.14 -2.17
N LYS A 192 10.69 -7.72 -3.33
CA LYS A 192 11.48 -7.08 -4.39
C LYS A 192 12.19 -5.82 -3.88
N ILE A 193 11.50 -4.99 -3.09
CA ILE A 193 12.08 -3.79 -2.48
C ILE A 193 13.24 -4.16 -1.54
N LEU A 194 13.03 -5.08 -0.58
CA LEU A 194 14.10 -5.52 0.32
C LEU A 194 15.35 -5.96 -0.44
N MET A 195 15.17 -6.76 -1.48
CA MET A 195 16.28 -7.22 -2.34
C MET A 195 16.97 -6.08 -3.07
N ALA A 196 16.20 -5.08 -3.52
CA ALA A 196 16.74 -3.95 -4.30
C ALA A 196 17.57 -2.98 -3.44
N ILE A 197 17.20 -2.80 -2.16
CA ILE A 197 17.75 -1.70 -1.34
C ILE A 197 18.48 -2.15 -0.07
N THR A 198 18.49 -3.46 0.24
CA THR A 198 19.19 -4.00 1.42
C THR A 198 20.11 -5.17 1.04
N GLY A 199 20.99 -5.55 1.93
CA GLY A 199 21.82 -6.75 1.81
C GLY A 199 21.43 -7.87 2.79
N SER A 200 20.27 -7.73 3.46
CA SER A 200 19.81 -8.63 4.50
C SER A 200 19.47 -10.01 3.96
N ARG A 201 19.63 -11.03 4.78
CA ARG A 201 19.05 -12.35 4.51
C ARG A 201 17.52 -12.24 4.65
N ILE A 202 16.78 -12.78 3.69
CA ILE A 202 15.33 -12.70 3.69
C ILE A 202 14.73 -14.11 3.89
N ILE A 203 13.83 -14.24 4.84
CA ILE A 203 12.97 -15.40 5.04
C ILE A 203 11.55 -14.96 4.72
N ALA A 204 10.90 -15.63 3.77
CA ALA A 204 9.58 -15.25 3.28
C ALA A 204 8.56 -16.37 3.52
N LEU A 205 7.40 -16.02 4.06
CA LEU A 205 6.34 -16.96 4.44
C LEU A 205 5.04 -16.67 3.70
N ASP A 206 4.41 -17.74 3.23
CA ASP A 206 3.02 -17.74 2.74
C ASP A 206 2.40 -19.12 2.95
N THR A 207 1.10 -19.25 2.76
CA THR A 207 0.37 -20.53 2.75
C THR A 207 0.26 -21.13 1.35
N ASP A 208 0.61 -20.38 0.31
CA ASP A 208 0.50 -20.71 -1.10
C ASP A 208 1.85 -21.12 -1.68
N ASP A 209 1.91 -22.32 -2.29
CA ASP A 209 3.16 -22.89 -2.81
C ASP A 209 3.69 -22.15 -4.05
N GLU A 210 2.83 -21.52 -4.87
CA GLU A 210 3.27 -20.73 -6.03
C GLU A 210 3.97 -19.45 -5.56
N LYS A 211 3.44 -18.79 -4.53
CA LYS A 211 4.06 -17.62 -3.93
C LYS A 211 5.38 -17.95 -3.20
N LEU A 212 5.45 -19.12 -2.57
CA LEU A 212 6.71 -19.60 -1.97
C LEU A 212 7.76 -19.89 -3.04
N SER A 213 7.37 -20.48 -4.17
CA SER A 213 8.25 -20.70 -5.32
C SER A 213 8.77 -19.37 -5.87
N PHE A 214 7.89 -18.38 -6.05
CA PHE A 214 8.27 -17.02 -6.43
C PHE A 214 9.33 -16.42 -5.49
N ALA A 215 9.13 -16.54 -4.17
CA ALA A 215 10.09 -16.01 -3.20
C ALA A 215 11.47 -16.71 -3.30
N ALA A 216 11.46 -18.03 -3.47
CA ALA A 216 12.68 -18.82 -3.64
C ALA A 216 13.44 -18.47 -4.93
N GLU A 217 12.73 -18.28 -6.04
CA GLU A 217 13.31 -17.84 -7.33
C GLU A 217 13.98 -16.47 -7.23
N HIS A 218 13.47 -15.61 -6.34
CA HIS A 218 14.04 -14.30 -6.04
C HIS A 218 15.10 -14.35 -4.92
N GLY A 219 15.55 -15.53 -4.48
CA GLY A 219 16.66 -15.68 -3.54
C GLY A 219 16.32 -15.57 -2.05
N ALA A 220 15.03 -15.53 -1.68
CA ALA A 220 14.62 -15.64 -0.29
C ALA A 220 14.57 -17.10 0.17
N THR A 221 14.77 -17.35 1.47
CA THR A 221 14.45 -18.64 2.08
C THR A 221 12.92 -18.72 2.26
N ALA A 222 12.27 -19.53 1.45
CA ALA A 222 10.81 -19.68 1.49
C ALA A 222 10.40 -20.72 2.52
N ILE A 223 9.45 -20.38 3.40
CA ILE A 223 8.92 -21.26 4.46
C ILE A 223 7.40 -21.23 4.39
N ARG A 224 6.76 -22.39 4.50
CA ARG A 224 5.29 -22.44 4.64
C ARG A 224 4.85 -21.82 5.96
N SER A 225 3.86 -20.95 5.91
CA SER A 225 3.24 -20.33 7.10
C SER A 225 2.30 -21.34 7.77
N ASP A 226 2.87 -22.19 8.62
CA ASP A 226 2.20 -23.24 9.38
C ASP A 226 2.58 -23.17 10.88
N ALA A 227 2.12 -24.15 11.67
CA ALA A 227 2.38 -24.20 13.10
C ALA A 227 3.87 -24.37 13.47
N GLU A 228 4.71 -24.83 12.54
CA GLU A 228 6.16 -25.04 12.75
C GLU A 228 6.98 -23.85 12.25
N ALA A 229 6.35 -22.82 11.66
CA ALA A 229 7.05 -21.72 11.00
C ALA A 229 7.96 -20.95 11.95
N ALA A 230 7.52 -20.68 13.19
CA ALA A 230 8.32 -19.96 14.17
C ALA A 230 9.58 -20.76 14.56
N ASP A 231 9.45 -22.05 14.81
CA ASP A 231 10.58 -22.94 15.15
C ASP A 231 11.60 -23.00 14.00
N LYS A 232 11.14 -23.10 12.77
CA LYS A 232 12.00 -23.10 11.56
C LYS A 232 12.76 -21.77 11.41
N ILE A 233 12.12 -20.64 11.70
CA ILE A 233 12.79 -19.32 11.67
C ILE A 233 13.85 -19.24 12.77
N LEU A 234 13.53 -19.68 13.98
CA LEU A 234 14.50 -19.71 15.09
C LEU A 234 15.68 -20.65 14.79
N GLU A 235 15.44 -21.81 14.19
CA GLU A 235 16.51 -22.71 13.74
C GLU A 235 17.43 -22.04 12.71
N LEU A 236 16.85 -21.36 11.71
CA LEU A 236 17.61 -20.64 10.67
C LEU A 236 18.37 -19.41 11.22
N THR A 237 18.03 -18.95 12.40
CA THR A 237 18.66 -17.81 13.07
C THR A 237 19.47 -18.21 14.31
N ASP A 238 19.84 -19.47 14.43
CA ASP A 238 20.60 -20.02 15.56
C ASP A 238 19.97 -19.71 16.94
N GLY A 239 18.65 -19.63 17.00
CA GLY A 239 17.87 -19.28 18.19
C GLY A 239 17.86 -17.78 18.53
N ILE A 240 18.51 -16.93 17.76
CA ILE A 240 18.59 -15.48 18.03
C ILE A 240 17.30 -14.77 17.64
N GLY A 241 16.66 -15.18 16.53
CA GLY A 241 15.47 -14.56 15.96
C GLY A 241 15.77 -13.51 14.90
N ALA A 242 14.72 -12.87 14.37
CA ALA A 242 14.78 -11.93 13.27
C ALA A 242 15.09 -10.50 13.73
N ASP A 243 15.91 -9.78 12.97
CA ASP A 243 16.17 -8.35 13.17
C ASP A 243 14.94 -7.50 12.85
N VAL A 244 14.24 -7.87 11.77
CA VAL A 244 13.04 -7.19 11.29
C VAL A 244 12.00 -8.22 10.89
N VAL A 245 10.74 -8.01 11.29
CA VAL A 245 9.58 -8.75 10.83
C VAL A 245 8.60 -7.78 10.17
N LEU A 246 8.24 -8.07 8.92
CA LEU A 246 7.27 -7.31 8.12
C LEU A 246 6.03 -8.18 7.92
N ASP A 247 4.94 -7.86 8.60
CA ASP A 247 3.68 -8.61 8.49
C ASP A 247 2.71 -7.89 7.56
N PHE A 248 2.57 -8.41 6.34
CA PHE A 248 1.64 -7.89 5.32
C PHE A 248 0.25 -8.55 5.36
N VAL A 249 -0.03 -9.39 6.37
CA VAL A 249 -1.29 -10.09 6.56
C VAL A 249 -2.04 -9.59 7.79
N GLY A 250 -1.40 -9.61 8.95
CA GLY A 250 -1.94 -9.12 10.21
C GLY A 250 -3.05 -9.98 10.81
N VAL A 251 -3.16 -11.27 10.44
CA VAL A 251 -4.07 -12.20 11.09
C VAL A 251 -3.43 -12.80 12.34
N GLN A 252 -4.23 -13.42 13.24
CA GLN A 252 -3.67 -13.94 14.49
C GLN A 252 -2.46 -14.86 14.30
N PRO A 253 -2.46 -15.85 13.38
CA PRO A 253 -1.28 -16.71 13.19
C PRO A 253 -0.01 -15.95 12.79
N THR A 254 -0.11 -14.91 11.95
CA THR A 254 1.06 -14.13 11.54
C THR A 254 1.55 -13.19 12.64
N VAL A 255 0.64 -12.64 13.45
CA VAL A 255 0.98 -11.85 14.64
C VAL A 255 1.72 -12.73 15.65
N ASP A 256 1.24 -13.94 15.92
CA ASP A 256 1.88 -14.89 16.85
C ASP A 256 3.30 -15.26 16.36
N ILE A 257 3.47 -15.54 15.07
CA ILE A 257 4.79 -15.77 14.47
C ILE A 257 5.68 -14.53 14.68
N ALA A 258 5.18 -13.33 14.34
CA ALA A 258 5.97 -12.11 14.44
C ALA A 258 6.51 -11.85 15.83
N ILE A 259 5.66 -12.02 16.87
CA ILE A 259 6.05 -11.86 18.28
C ILE A 259 7.02 -12.98 18.70
N GLY A 260 6.79 -14.21 18.26
CA GLY A 260 7.59 -15.38 18.64
C GLY A 260 8.98 -15.42 18.02
N VAL A 261 9.22 -14.71 16.91
CA VAL A 261 10.51 -14.80 16.18
C VAL A 261 11.34 -13.51 16.19
N VAL A 262 10.79 -12.38 16.60
CA VAL A 262 11.58 -11.13 16.69
C VAL A 262 12.64 -11.26 17.79
N ARG A 263 13.88 -10.86 17.50
CA ARG A 263 14.94 -10.86 18.53
C ARG A 263 14.84 -9.66 19.48
N GLY A 264 15.53 -9.73 20.60
CA GLY A 264 15.73 -8.55 21.45
C GLY A 264 16.38 -7.40 20.68
N GLY A 265 15.81 -6.20 20.80
CA GLY A 265 16.24 -5.03 20.04
C GLY A 265 15.81 -5.04 18.55
N GLY A 266 15.06 -6.03 18.10
CA GLY A 266 14.53 -6.11 16.74
C GLY A 266 13.34 -5.17 16.49
N ALA A 267 12.72 -5.29 15.34
CA ALA A 267 11.56 -4.49 14.97
C ALA A 267 10.47 -5.32 14.28
N ILE A 268 9.20 -4.97 14.56
CA ILE A 268 8.04 -5.52 13.86
C ILE A 268 7.29 -4.38 13.17
N ARG A 269 6.88 -4.59 11.92
CA ARG A 269 5.99 -3.70 11.17
C ARG A 269 4.73 -4.45 10.79
N PHE A 270 3.62 -4.13 11.44
CA PHE A 270 2.31 -4.62 11.06
C PHE A 270 1.75 -3.70 9.96
N VAL A 271 1.63 -4.23 8.77
CA VAL A 271 1.11 -3.54 7.58
C VAL A 271 -0.27 -4.09 7.22
N GLY A 272 -0.44 -5.40 7.32
CA GLY A 272 -1.71 -6.08 7.08
C GLY A 272 -2.76 -5.73 8.14
N LEU A 273 -4.02 -5.67 7.74
CA LEU A 273 -5.16 -5.29 8.59
C LEU A 273 -6.06 -6.49 8.91
N GLY A 274 -5.47 -7.67 9.09
CA GLY A 274 -6.20 -8.93 9.30
C GLY A 274 -6.86 -9.12 10.67
N GLY A 275 -6.76 -8.14 11.58
CA GLY A 275 -7.46 -8.14 12.88
C GLY A 275 -6.78 -8.96 13.99
N GLY A 276 -5.56 -9.45 13.77
CA GLY A 276 -4.75 -10.09 14.81
C GLY A 276 -4.38 -9.12 15.94
N SER A 277 -4.09 -9.66 17.10
CA SER A 277 -3.75 -8.89 18.30
C SER A 277 -2.70 -9.60 19.14
N PHE A 278 -2.03 -8.87 20.03
CA PHE A 278 -1.17 -9.42 21.07
C PHE A 278 -1.32 -8.59 22.35
N ASP A 279 -1.09 -9.22 23.49
CA ASP A 279 -1.11 -8.53 24.78
C ASP A 279 0.27 -7.91 25.05
N TYR A 280 0.29 -6.60 25.30
CA TYR A 280 1.49 -5.91 25.73
C TYR A 280 1.58 -5.91 27.27
N GLU A 281 2.60 -6.55 27.79
CA GLU A 281 2.86 -6.63 29.24
C GLU A 281 4.15 -5.89 29.59
N ALA A 282 4.07 -4.95 30.53
CA ALA A 282 5.24 -4.24 31.05
C ALA A 282 5.79 -4.95 32.29
N SER A 283 6.10 -6.25 32.16
CA SER A 283 6.65 -7.08 33.22
C SER A 283 7.94 -7.78 32.80
N ASN A 284 8.71 -8.31 33.77
CA ASN A 284 9.94 -9.07 33.51
C ASN A 284 9.68 -10.44 32.86
N GLY A 285 8.44 -10.92 32.85
CA GLY A 285 8.04 -12.20 32.29
C GLY A 285 7.25 -12.07 30.97
N ALA A 286 7.27 -10.90 30.33
CA ALA A 286 6.58 -10.67 29.09
C ALA A 286 7.17 -11.53 27.95
N ASP A 287 6.31 -12.03 27.07
CA ASP A 287 6.71 -12.82 25.91
C ASP A 287 7.50 -11.99 24.88
N LEU A 288 7.19 -10.68 24.81
CA LEU A 288 7.87 -9.78 23.89
C LEU A 288 9.31 -9.50 24.40
N PRO A 289 10.36 -9.76 23.60
CA PRO A 289 11.74 -9.50 24.00
C PRO A 289 12.01 -8.01 24.27
N TRP A 290 13.05 -7.75 25.09
CA TRP A 290 13.45 -6.38 25.44
C TRP A 290 13.83 -5.54 24.22
N CYS A 291 13.46 -4.25 24.26
CA CYS A 291 13.82 -3.24 23.27
C CYS A 291 13.26 -3.48 21.87
N VAL A 292 12.23 -4.31 21.71
CA VAL A 292 11.55 -4.47 20.41
C VAL A 292 10.80 -3.19 20.05
N ASN A 293 10.96 -2.75 18.81
CA ASN A 293 10.24 -1.62 18.24
C ASN A 293 9.06 -2.12 17.41
N ILE A 294 7.84 -1.77 17.79
CA ILE A 294 6.61 -2.18 17.09
C ILE A 294 5.92 -0.96 16.52
N GLU A 295 5.51 -1.05 15.26
CA GLU A 295 4.74 -0.03 14.59
C GLU A 295 3.66 -0.64 13.70
N ARG A 296 2.49 -0.02 13.66
CA ARG A 296 1.47 -0.25 12.63
C ARG A 296 1.74 0.71 11.49
N ALA A 297 2.48 0.24 10.48
CA ALA A 297 2.87 1.05 9.34
C ALA A 297 1.70 1.24 8.37
N TYR A 298 1.56 2.44 7.81
CA TYR A 298 0.51 2.78 6.87
C TYR A 298 0.97 3.83 5.87
N GLY A 299 0.67 3.56 4.59
CA GLY A 299 1.01 4.46 3.49
C GLY A 299 2.51 4.77 3.45
N GLY A 300 2.85 6.00 3.15
CA GLY A 300 4.22 6.48 3.12
C GLY A 300 4.29 7.97 2.83
N THR A 301 5.50 8.51 2.86
CA THR A 301 5.77 9.91 2.56
C THR A 301 5.83 10.15 1.04
N ARG A 302 5.63 11.39 0.63
CA ARG A 302 5.82 11.77 -0.78
C ARG A 302 7.25 11.52 -1.28
N SER A 303 8.24 11.64 -0.39
CA SER A 303 9.63 11.30 -0.72
C SER A 303 9.78 9.82 -1.08
N GLU A 304 9.12 8.96 -0.32
CA GLU A 304 9.13 7.50 -0.57
C GLU A 304 8.32 7.13 -1.83
N ALA A 305 7.23 7.86 -2.14
CA ALA A 305 6.54 7.69 -3.42
C ALA A 305 7.46 7.94 -4.61
N ARG A 306 8.29 8.98 -4.55
CA ARG A 306 9.31 9.25 -5.57
C ARG A 306 10.41 8.21 -5.60
N GLU A 307 10.81 7.68 -4.44
CA GLU A 307 11.76 6.55 -4.37
C GLU A 307 11.17 5.30 -5.04
N ALA A 308 9.88 4.98 -4.79
CA ALA A 308 9.19 3.88 -5.45
C ALA A 308 9.14 4.05 -6.99
N ILE A 309 8.80 5.25 -7.47
CA ILE A 309 8.84 5.58 -8.90
C ILE A 309 10.25 5.37 -9.46
N ALA A 310 11.28 5.87 -8.77
CA ALA A 310 12.67 5.74 -9.22
C ALA A 310 13.15 4.27 -9.25
N LEU A 311 12.71 3.46 -8.29
CA LEU A 311 13.01 2.01 -8.29
C LEU A 311 12.32 1.31 -9.48
N ALA A 312 11.08 1.69 -9.81
CA ALA A 312 10.37 1.16 -10.98
C ALA A 312 11.03 1.61 -12.30
N GLN A 313 11.43 2.86 -12.43
CA GLN A 313 12.15 3.37 -13.60
C GLN A 313 13.51 2.69 -13.82
N GLN A 314 14.10 2.12 -12.77
CA GLN A 314 15.35 1.35 -12.82
C GLN A 314 15.13 -0.16 -12.99
N ASP A 315 13.89 -0.60 -13.25
CA ASP A 315 13.50 -2.02 -13.34
C ASP A 315 13.82 -2.86 -12.09
N LYS A 316 14.00 -2.21 -10.93
CA LYS A 316 14.29 -2.88 -9.66
C LYS A 316 13.05 -3.46 -8.99
N ILE A 317 11.90 -2.83 -9.23
CA ILE A 317 10.58 -3.30 -8.77
C ILE A 317 9.63 -3.31 -9.98
N ALA A 318 9.59 -4.39 -10.72
CA ALA A 318 8.58 -4.59 -11.73
C ALA A 318 7.28 -5.08 -11.06
N LEU A 319 6.17 -4.39 -11.32
CA LEU A 319 4.85 -4.81 -10.85
C LEU A 319 4.18 -5.64 -11.96
N GLU A 320 3.69 -6.81 -11.59
CA GLU A 320 2.83 -7.60 -12.46
C GLU A 320 1.42 -7.05 -12.35
N VAL A 321 0.81 -6.68 -13.48
CA VAL A 321 -0.50 -6.04 -13.51
C VAL A 321 -1.47 -6.87 -14.35
N THR A 322 -2.63 -7.20 -13.76
CA THR A 322 -3.79 -7.73 -14.47
C THR A 322 -4.75 -6.59 -14.74
N ARG A 323 -4.93 -6.24 -16.02
CA ARG A 323 -5.78 -5.10 -16.44
C ARG A 323 -7.22 -5.53 -16.64
N TYR A 324 -8.15 -4.77 -16.08
CA TYR A 324 -9.60 -4.89 -16.28
C TYR A 324 -10.14 -3.60 -16.88
N SER A 325 -11.13 -3.68 -17.73
CA SER A 325 -11.91 -2.49 -18.12
C SER A 325 -12.65 -1.92 -16.89
N LEU A 326 -12.83 -0.61 -16.81
CA LEU A 326 -13.68 -0.01 -15.78
C LEU A 326 -15.11 -0.59 -15.78
N ASP A 327 -15.62 -0.99 -16.95
CA ASP A 327 -16.93 -1.63 -17.09
C ASP A 327 -16.96 -3.03 -16.45
N ASP A 328 -15.82 -3.70 -16.30
CA ASP A 328 -15.67 -5.01 -15.67
C ASP A 328 -15.32 -4.92 -14.17
N ALA A 329 -15.49 -3.75 -13.55
CA ALA A 329 -15.12 -3.51 -12.16
C ALA A 329 -15.72 -4.55 -11.18
N LEU A 330 -16.97 -4.95 -11.35
CA LEU A 330 -17.61 -5.95 -10.50
C LEU A 330 -16.91 -7.31 -10.59
N THR A 331 -16.52 -7.73 -11.78
CA THR A 331 -15.73 -8.96 -12.01
C THR A 331 -14.36 -8.84 -11.34
N ALA A 332 -13.70 -7.68 -11.47
CA ALA A 332 -12.41 -7.43 -10.86
C ALA A 332 -12.47 -7.50 -9.31
N PHE A 333 -13.52 -6.97 -8.69
CA PHE A 333 -13.76 -7.09 -7.25
C PHE A 333 -13.99 -8.54 -6.81
N ASP A 334 -14.74 -9.33 -7.60
CA ASP A 334 -14.96 -10.75 -7.32
C ASP A 334 -13.65 -11.55 -7.46
N ASP A 335 -12.84 -11.26 -8.48
CA ASP A 335 -11.53 -11.88 -8.65
C ASP A 335 -10.57 -11.55 -7.52
N LEU A 336 -10.60 -10.29 -7.03
CA LEU A 336 -9.82 -9.88 -5.86
C LEU A 336 -10.24 -10.64 -4.60
N ARG A 337 -11.55 -10.72 -4.32
CA ARG A 337 -12.08 -11.46 -3.15
C ARG A 337 -11.72 -12.94 -3.16
N GLN A 338 -11.67 -13.55 -4.34
CA GLN A 338 -11.37 -14.96 -4.52
C GLN A 338 -9.88 -15.27 -4.72
N GLY A 339 -9.02 -14.24 -4.66
CA GLY A 339 -7.58 -14.39 -4.83
C GLY A 339 -7.16 -14.86 -6.24
N ARG A 340 -7.98 -14.58 -7.26
CA ARG A 340 -7.69 -14.99 -8.66
C ARG A 340 -6.80 -14.00 -9.42
N ILE A 341 -6.53 -12.83 -8.85
CA ILE A 341 -5.68 -11.82 -9.48
C ILE A 341 -4.21 -12.21 -9.30
N GLN A 342 -3.49 -12.34 -10.41
CA GLN A 342 -2.03 -12.45 -10.39
C GLN A 342 -1.42 -11.04 -10.34
N GLY A 343 -0.50 -10.82 -9.39
CA GLY A 343 0.07 -9.48 -9.17
C GLY A 343 -0.93 -8.48 -8.61
N ARG A 344 -1.15 -7.37 -9.32
CA ARG A 344 -2.12 -6.31 -8.96
C ARG A 344 -3.19 -6.15 -10.02
N GLY A 345 -4.45 -6.14 -9.61
CA GLY A 345 -5.54 -5.77 -10.51
C GLY A 345 -5.57 -4.25 -10.73
N VAL A 346 -5.76 -3.81 -11.97
CA VAL A 346 -5.88 -2.38 -12.31
C VAL A 346 -7.09 -2.17 -13.21
N LEU A 347 -8.00 -1.29 -12.78
CA LEU A 347 -9.12 -0.82 -13.61
C LEU A 347 -8.62 0.25 -14.58
N VAL A 348 -8.98 0.09 -15.84
CA VAL A 348 -8.62 1.00 -16.93
C VAL A 348 -9.91 1.62 -17.45
N PRO A 349 -10.12 2.93 -17.31
CA PRO A 349 -11.31 3.64 -17.79
C PRO A 349 -11.47 3.69 -19.32
#